data_62e2349e0a849be9a44d233a84e15eb9
#
_entry.id   62e2349e0a849be9a44d233a84e15eb9
#
_cell.length_a   1.000
_cell.length_b   1.000
_cell.length_c   1.000
_cell.angle_alpha   90.00
_cell.angle_beta   90.00
_cell.angle_gamma   90.00
#
_symmetry.space_group_name_H-M   'P 1'
#
loop_
_entity.id
_entity.type
_entity.pdbx_description
1 polymer ?
#
loop_
_entity_poly.entity_id
_entity_poly.type
_entity_poly.pdbx_seq_one_letter_code
_entity_poly.pdbx_strand_id
1 'polypeptide(L)'
;MIETTLISFLQNKTSALDNVFAERPDNIPEKYIVLEKTGTSTTNMITTSTVAIQSCCDSMQGKSFLDAAELNEELKGVMEALIELDDIVMVNLNSDYNYTDDTTKEYRYQAVYEITHY
;
A
#
# COMPACT_ATOMS: atom_id res chain seq x y z
N MET A 1 -15.34 4.13 -2.26
CA MET A 1 -14.50 3.14 -2.96
C MET A 1 -13.26 2.89 -2.11
N ILE A 2 -12.81 1.65 -2.07
CA ILE A 2 -11.73 1.25 -1.13
C ILE A 2 -10.40 1.95 -1.43
N GLU A 3 -10.09 2.19 -2.69
CA GLU A 3 -8.84 2.84 -3.08
C GLU A 3 -8.74 4.27 -2.50
N THR A 4 -9.80 5.06 -2.65
CA THR A 4 -9.80 6.42 -2.11
C THR A 4 -9.79 6.43 -0.59
N THR A 5 -10.46 5.48 0.03
CA THR A 5 -10.45 5.31 1.48
C THR A 5 -9.04 5.03 1.97
N LEU A 6 -8.33 4.11 1.30
CA LEU A 6 -6.95 3.76 1.68
C LEU A 6 -5.99 4.92 1.45
N ILE A 7 -6.11 5.63 0.32
CA ILE A 7 -5.25 6.79 0.05
C ILE A 7 -5.40 7.83 1.16
N SER A 8 -6.64 8.19 1.49
CA SER A 8 -6.90 9.17 2.55
C SER A 8 -6.40 8.69 3.90
N PHE A 9 -6.55 7.39 4.18
CA PHE A 9 -6.10 6.82 5.45
C PHE A 9 -4.58 6.80 5.58
N LEU A 10 -3.87 6.49 4.48
CA LEU A 10 -2.41 6.33 4.53
C LEU A 10 -1.64 7.64 4.44
N GLN A 11 -2.25 8.68 3.87
CA GLN A 11 -1.61 10.00 3.81
C GLN A 11 -1.31 10.51 5.21
N ASN A 12 -0.11 11.04 5.41
CA ASN A 12 0.37 11.59 6.69
C ASN A 12 0.53 10.56 7.82
N LYS A 13 0.40 9.27 7.53
CA LYS A 13 0.56 8.20 8.54
C LYS A 13 1.85 7.40 8.36
N THR A 14 2.49 7.54 7.20
CA THR A 14 3.76 6.90 6.90
C THR A 14 4.79 7.95 6.53
N SER A 15 6.06 7.57 6.45
CA SER A 15 7.12 8.49 6.02
C SER A 15 7.01 8.88 4.54
N ALA A 16 6.13 8.24 3.76
CA ALA A 16 5.84 8.65 2.40
C ALA A 16 4.94 9.90 2.34
N LEU A 17 4.28 10.24 3.45
CA LEU A 17 3.40 11.41 3.57
C LEU A 17 2.32 11.42 2.47
N ASP A 18 2.27 12.50 1.67
CA ASP A 18 1.27 12.64 0.61
C ASP A 18 1.57 11.79 -0.63
N ASN A 19 2.71 11.09 -0.68
CA ASN A 19 3.11 10.29 -1.83
C ASN A 19 2.46 8.91 -1.82
N VAL A 20 1.13 8.90 -1.82
CA VAL A 20 0.31 7.68 -1.86
C VAL A 20 -0.57 7.77 -3.11
N PHE A 21 -0.41 6.82 -4.03
CA PHE A 21 -1.01 6.89 -5.36
C PHE A 21 -1.78 5.61 -5.70
N ALA A 22 -2.82 5.77 -6.56
CA ALA A 22 -3.55 4.63 -7.13
C ALA A 22 -2.87 4.07 -8.37
N GLU A 23 -1.87 4.78 -8.90
CA GLU A 23 -1.06 4.31 -10.03
C GLU A 23 0.32 4.97 -9.95
N ARG A 24 1.31 4.39 -10.64
CA ARG A 24 2.67 4.89 -10.58
C ARG A 24 2.74 6.32 -11.15
N PRO A 25 3.26 7.30 -10.38
CA PRO A 25 3.32 8.69 -10.87
C PRO A 25 4.38 8.87 -11.95
N ASP A 26 4.18 9.86 -12.83
CA ASP A 26 5.15 10.20 -13.88
C ASP A 26 6.45 10.76 -13.29
N ASN A 27 6.31 11.66 -12.31
CA ASN A 27 7.45 12.20 -11.56
C ASN A 27 7.58 11.41 -10.27
N ILE A 28 8.58 10.53 -10.20
CA ILE A 28 8.76 9.60 -9.09
C ILE A 28 9.37 10.31 -7.88
N PRO A 29 8.66 10.35 -6.72
CA PRO A 29 9.27 10.80 -5.47
C PRO A 29 10.36 9.81 -5.01
N GLU A 30 11.22 10.26 -4.10
CA GLU A 30 12.25 9.36 -3.55
C GLU A 30 11.65 8.20 -2.75
N LYS A 31 10.47 8.40 -2.17
CA LYS A 31 9.74 7.41 -1.37
C LYS A 31 8.26 7.58 -1.62
N TYR A 32 7.57 6.50 -1.98
CA TYR A 32 6.14 6.57 -2.28
C TYR A 32 5.46 5.21 -2.14
N ILE A 33 4.14 5.26 -2.09
CA ILE A 33 3.29 4.07 -1.97
C ILE A 33 2.33 4.04 -3.16
N VAL A 34 2.20 2.88 -3.80
CA VAL A 34 1.22 2.66 -4.88
C VAL A 34 0.31 1.53 -4.45
N LEU A 35 -1.00 1.73 -4.56
CA LEU A 35 -1.94 0.65 -4.27
C LEU A 35 -2.76 0.28 -5.49
N GLU A 36 -3.04 -1.01 -5.60
CA GLU A 36 -3.78 -1.57 -6.71
C GLU A 36 -4.78 -2.59 -6.21
N LYS A 37 -6.05 -2.36 -6.52
CA LYS A 37 -7.07 -3.35 -6.23
C LYS A 37 -7.05 -4.41 -7.32
N THR A 38 -6.73 -5.65 -6.96
CA THR A 38 -6.57 -6.75 -7.92
C THR A 38 -7.81 -7.62 -8.04
N GLY A 39 -8.74 -7.52 -7.11
CA GLY A 39 -9.99 -8.28 -7.20
C GLY A 39 -10.99 -7.87 -6.15
N THR A 40 -12.26 -8.22 -6.39
CA THR A 40 -13.35 -8.00 -5.43
C THR A 40 -14.33 -9.16 -5.45
N SER A 41 -14.97 -9.39 -4.31
CA SER A 41 -16.06 -10.33 -4.17
C SER A 41 -17.11 -9.71 -3.27
N THR A 42 -18.37 -9.70 -3.70
CA THR A 42 -19.45 -9.07 -2.92
C THR A 42 -20.52 -10.10 -2.60
N THR A 43 -20.90 -10.16 -1.32
CA THR A 43 -21.95 -11.04 -0.83
C THR A 43 -22.76 -10.29 0.25
N ASN A 44 -24.09 -10.21 0.09
CA ASN A 44 -24.97 -9.58 1.05
C ASN A 44 -24.53 -8.14 1.41
N MET A 45 -24.17 -7.35 0.40
CA MET A 45 -23.76 -5.95 0.54
C MET A 45 -22.41 -5.76 1.26
N ILE A 46 -21.67 -6.84 1.48
CA ILE A 46 -20.32 -6.79 2.06
C ILE A 46 -19.34 -7.17 0.96
N THR A 47 -18.34 -6.34 0.77
CA THR A 47 -17.33 -6.53 -0.28
C THR A 47 -15.99 -6.89 0.34
N THR A 48 -15.34 -7.92 -0.21
CA THR A 48 -13.95 -8.21 0.11
C THR A 48 -13.10 -7.80 -1.08
N SER A 49 -12.20 -6.88 -0.85
CA SER A 49 -11.26 -6.37 -1.88
C SER A 49 -9.87 -6.88 -1.60
N THR A 50 -9.22 -7.39 -2.64
CA THR A 50 -7.79 -7.74 -2.58
C THR A 50 -7.01 -6.55 -3.10
N VAL A 51 -6.13 -6.01 -2.27
CA VAL A 51 -5.35 -4.81 -2.57
C VAL A 51 -3.86 -5.11 -2.40
N ALA A 52 -3.09 -4.88 -3.46
CA ALA A 52 -1.64 -4.94 -3.40
C ALA A 52 -1.12 -3.53 -3.12
N ILE A 53 -0.29 -3.39 -2.09
CA ILE A 53 0.27 -2.11 -1.68
C ILE A 53 1.78 -2.19 -1.81
N GLN A 54 2.34 -1.38 -2.70
CA GLN A 54 3.78 -1.35 -2.96
C GLN A 54 4.42 -0.18 -2.23
N SER A 55 5.45 -0.49 -1.45
CA SER A 55 6.30 0.51 -0.81
C SER A 55 7.55 0.66 -1.67
N CYS A 56 7.71 1.83 -2.28
CA CYS A 56 8.71 2.09 -3.31
C CYS A 56 9.72 3.13 -2.86
N CYS A 57 11.00 2.85 -3.12
CA CYS A 57 12.10 3.77 -2.85
C CYS A 57 13.04 3.81 -4.05
N ASP A 58 13.37 5.02 -4.50
CA ASP A 58 14.15 5.23 -5.72
C ASP A 58 15.64 5.25 -5.43
N SER A 59 16.38 4.28 -5.97
CA SER A 59 17.83 4.21 -5.80
C SER A 59 18.54 5.39 -6.46
N MET A 60 17.97 5.96 -7.50
CA MET A 60 18.55 7.11 -8.21
C MET A 60 18.50 8.39 -7.37
N GLN A 61 17.70 8.41 -6.30
CA GLN A 61 17.60 9.53 -5.37
C GLN A 61 18.21 9.21 -4.02
N GLY A 62 19.13 8.22 -3.97
CA GLY A 62 19.89 7.90 -2.78
C GLY A 62 19.19 6.98 -1.78
N LYS A 63 18.07 6.37 -2.14
CA LYS A 63 17.37 5.43 -1.27
C LYS A 63 17.94 4.03 -1.43
N SER A 64 17.78 3.20 -0.40
CA SER A 64 18.29 1.84 -0.36
C SER A 64 17.16 0.83 -0.25
N PHE A 65 17.52 -0.46 -0.41
CA PHE A 65 16.60 -1.56 -0.18
C PHE A 65 16.01 -1.52 1.23
N LEU A 66 16.83 -1.16 2.24
CA LEU A 66 16.35 -1.07 3.62
C LEU A 66 15.31 0.02 3.79
N ASP A 67 15.41 1.12 3.03
CA ASP A 67 14.40 2.18 3.07
C ASP A 67 13.05 1.65 2.59
N ALA A 68 13.01 0.83 1.55
CA ALA A 68 11.79 0.21 1.06
C ALA A 68 11.23 -0.78 2.08
N ALA A 69 12.10 -1.59 2.69
CA ALA A 69 11.69 -2.54 3.73
C ALA A 69 11.10 -1.82 4.94
N GLU A 70 11.72 -0.72 5.36
CA GLU A 70 11.24 0.08 6.48
C GLU A 70 9.88 0.72 6.18
N LEU A 71 9.70 1.24 4.97
CA LEU A 71 8.41 1.80 4.55
C LEU A 71 7.32 0.74 4.58
N ASN A 72 7.64 -0.48 4.14
CA ASN A 72 6.70 -1.59 4.19
C ASN A 72 6.32 -1.95 5.64
N GLU A 73 7.29 -1.94 6.56
CA GLU A 73 7.00 -2.18 7.98
C GLU A 73 6.13 -1.08 8.57
N GLU A 74 6.39 0.19 8.24
CA GLU A 74 5.53 1.30 8.65
C GLU A 74 4.11 1.10 8.13
N LEU A 75 3.99 0.72 6.85
CA LEU A 75 2.70 0.47 6.23
C LEU A 75 1.93 -0.61 6.97
N LYS A 76 2.57 -1.73 7.27
CA LYS A 76 1.91 -2.83 7.97
C LYS A 76 1.43 -2.42 9.35
N GLY A 77 2.23 -1.62 10.06
CA GLY A 77 1.83 -1.09 11.37
C GLY A 77 0.62 -0.17 11.27
N VAL A 78 0.60 0.71 10.28
CA VAL A 78 -0.51 1.64 10.07
C VAL A 78 -1.78 0.88 9.64
N MET A 79 -1.65 -0.15 8.82
CA MET A 79 -2.80 -0.93 8.35
C MET A 79 -3.52 -1.67 9.47
N GLU A 80 -2.85 -1.94 10.58
CA GLU A 80 -3.52 -2.54 11.75
C GLU A 80 -4.62 -1.64 12.30
N ALA A 81 -4.48 -0.33 12.16
CA ALA A 81 -5.47 0.63 12.63
C ALA A 81 -6.63 0.85 11.66
N LEU A 82 -6.55 0.31 10.44
CA LEU A 82 -7.61 0.48 9.44
C LEU A 82 -8.94 -0.06 9.91
N ILE A 83 -8.94 -1.12 10.72
CA ILE A 83 -10.15 -1.73 11.27
C ILE A 83 -10.98 -0.76 12.12
N GLU A 84 -10.39 0.34 12.57
CA GLU A 84 -11.09 1.35 13.38
C GLU A 84 -12.05 2.21 12.56
N LEU A 85 -11.94 2.19 11.23
CA LEU A 85 -12.88 2.89 10.36
C LEU A 85 -14.23 2.16 10.32
N ASP A 86 -15.32 2.93 10.38
CA ASP A 86 -16.68 2.38 10.46
C ASP A 86 -17.04 1.46 9.31
N ASP A 87 -16.55 1.75 8.12
CA ASP A 87 -16.87 0.98 6.92
C ASP A 87 -16.04 -0.30 6.77
N ILE A 88 -15.03 -0.49 7.62
CA ILE A 88 -14.10 -1.62 7.52
C ILE A 88 -14.52 -2.71 8.50
N VAL A 89 -14.73 -3.91 7.99
CA VAL A 89 -15.16 -5.07 8.79
C VAL A 89 -13.97 -5.93 9.19
N MET A 90 -13.03 -6.15 8.27
CA MET A 90 -11.89 -7.02 8.50
C MET A 90 -10.71 -6.60 7.63
N VAL A 91 -9.51 -6.75 8.17
CA VAL A 91 -8.25 -6.48 7.45
C VAL A 91 -7.33 -7.67 7.67
N ASN A 92 -6.97 -8.37 6.59
CA ASN A 92 -6.05 -9.52 6.64
C ASN A 92 -4.87 -9.30 5.73
N LEU A 93 -3.67 -9.43 6.28
CA LEU A 93 -2.45 -9.45 5.47
C LEU A 93 -2.27 -10.88 4.94
N ASN A 94 -2.33 -11.06 3.62
CA ASN A 94 -2.12 -12.37 3.00
C ASN A 94 -0.64 -12.69 2.86
N SER A 95 0.15 -11.72 2.40
CA SER A 95 1.58 -11.93 2.16
C SER A 95 2.26 -10.58 2.00
N ASP A 96 3.57 -10.56 2.28
CA ASP A 96 4.39 -9.43 1.88
C ASP A 96 5.75 -9.97 1.44
N TYR A 97 6.33 -9.35 0.43
CA TYR A 97 7.54 -9.85 -0.17
C TYR A 97 8.27 -8.77 -0.95
N ASN A 98 9.55 -9.03 -1.22
CA ASN A 98 10.39 -8.17 -2.04
C ASN A 98 9.89 -8.22 -3.49
N TYR A 99 9.54 -7.07 -4.04
CA TYR A 99 9.01 -6.93 -5.39
C TYR A 99 9.90 -6.01 -6.24
N THR A 100 11.17 -5.91 -5.89
CA THR A 100 12.13 -5.04 -6.55
C THR A 100 12.29 -5.40 -8.02
N ASP A 101 12.28 -4.38 -8.87
CA ASP A 101 12.52 -4.50 -10.31
C ASP A 101 13.89 -3.91 -10.63
N ASP A 102 14.83 -4.76 -11.03
CA ASP A 102 16.19 -4.35 -11.32
C ASP A 102 16.30 -3.41 -12.52
N THR A 103 15.32 -3.48 -13.44
CA THR A 103 15.36 -2.66 -14.64
C THR A 103 14.99 -1.21 -14.37
N THR A 104 14.17 -0.94 -13.39
CA THR A 104 13.68 0.42 -13.06
C THR A 104 14.54 1.12 -12.00
N LYS A 105 15.47 0.40 -11.36
CA LYS A 105 16.29 0.94 -10.27
C LYS A 105 15.47 1.38 -9.07
N GLU A 106 14.30 0.77 -8.87
CA GLU A 106 13.46 1.01 -7.72
C GLU A 106 13.45 -0.20 -6.80
N TYR A 107 13.64 0.05 -5.51
CA TYR A 107 13.44 -0.98 -4.49
C TYR A 107 11.99 -0.97 -4.07
N ARG A 108 11.36 -2.16 -4.09
CA ARG A 108 9.94 -2.29 -3.79
C ARG A 108 9.66 -3.48 -2.88
N TYR A 109 8.76 -3.27 -1.94
CA TYR A 109 8.09 -4.34 -1.21
C TYR A 109 6.62 -4.30 -1.55
N GLN A 110 5.98 -5.46 -1.64
CA GLN A 110 4.55 -5.54 -1.89
C GLN A 110 3.88 -6.30 -0.77
N ALA A 111 2.89 -5.66 -0.15
CA ALA A 111 2.02 -6.28 0.85
C ALA A 111 0.65 -6.48 0.21
N VAL A 112 0.12 -7.68 0.26
CA VAL A 112 -1.19 -8.02 -0.30
C VAL A 112 -2.18 -8.21 0.84
N TYR A 113 -3.23 -7.40 0.82
CA TYR A 113 -4.27 -7.39 1.85
C TYR A 113 -5.61 -7.82 1.28
N GLU A 114 -6.37 -8.54 2.10
CA GLU A 114 -7.80 -8.72 1.87
C GLU A 114 -8.53 -7.83 2.88
N ILE A 115 -9.35 -6.92 2.36
CA ILE A 115 -10.07 -5.94 3.16
C ILE A 115 -11.56 -6.15 2.94
N THR A 116 -12.28 -6.46 4.02
CA THR A 116 -13.72 -6.64 3.98
C THR A 116 -14.37 -5.34 4.45
N HIS A 117 -15.28 -4.81 3.65
CA HIS A 117 -15.87 -3.50 3.89
C HIS A 117 -17.29 -3.42 3.33
N TYR A 118 -18.03 -2.43 3.79
CA TYR A 118 -19.36 -2.15 3.27
C TYR A 118 -19.33 -1.39 1.95
#